data_84809c6ace6269c8098774861a2f35fe
#
_entry.id   84809c6ace6269c8098774861a2f35fe
#
_cell.length_a   1.000
_cell.length_b   1.000
_cell.length_c   1.000
_cell.angle_alpha   90.00
_cell.angle_beta   90.00
_cell.angle_gamma   90.00
#
_symmetry.space_group_name_H-M   'P 1'
#
loop_
_entity.id
_entity.type
_entity.pdbx_description
1 polymer ?
#
loop_
_entity_poly.entity_id
_entity_poly.type
_entity_poly.pdbx_seq_one_letter_code
_entity_poly.pdbx_strand_id
1 'polypeptide(L)'
;MKCLEKMKIELGQDDYLLSKNQTSSVYCDFDALVNAHMLIMGKTGMGKTTFLRRAIQQMHRFSPAPRIHIMDVHGDINIKGASSVRFSESTEYGLNPFVVSADQHFGGVRKRTQDFIATINGCRPIGSRQEAVMRNLITDLYAANGFFADNYKSWGLEDGYARKHPKRYPSMDDACRYAFGKLKQLIIGSDTTSGRALEDLNKITTKLYKISKQLCHPGAKPDGDLIEKAMDLRTKALRSYKDYIENLETGKELEDFIKYESKEVLKSVVERFDNLKASGIFKNKPAPFDLDNPVWNYDITALREDEKRMFVEFRLQELFTAALEKGPVRREEEGLLRDIMIIDEAHLFFRDDQNNILNTIAKEGRKFGLGLVCASQSPTHFSEDFFSNVATKVVLGVDQMYWDNLVRKMKIESKLLQYIKPFHVIGVQMSNKGETRSRFTMVRVPNSQVTPA
;
A
#
# COMPACT_ATOMS: atom_id res chain seq x y z
N MET A 1 -6.27 38.29 9.04
CA MET A 1 -5.15 37.35 8.87
C MET A 1 -4.90 36.68 10.22
N LYS A 2 -5.30 35.41 10.42
CA LYS A 2 -4.85 34.64 11.58
C LYS A 2 -3.35 34.41 11.41
N CYS A 3 -2.57 34.83 12.39
CA CYS A 3 -1.15 34.52 12.46
C CYS A 3 -1.02 32.99 12.45
N LEU A 4 -0.51 32.40 11.37
CA LEU A 4 -0.17 30.97 11.32
C LEU A 4 0.89 30.73 12.41
N GLU A 5 0.53 29.96 13.43
CA GLU A 5 1.54 29.54 14.41
C GLU A 5 2.60 28.72 13.67
N LYS A 6 3.87 29.11 13.83
CA LYS A 6 4.98 28.42 13.16
C LYS A 6 5.02 26.96 13.58
N MET A 7 5.09 26.07 12.59
CA MET A 7 5.21 24.63 12.84
C MET A 7 6.59 24.28 13.37
N LYS A 8 6.74 24.28 14.71
CA LYS A 8 8.00 23.99 15.40
C LYS A 8 7.83 22.87 16.41
N ILE A 9 8.75 21.91 16.39
CA ILE A 9 8.88 20.92 17.46
C ILE A 9 10.17 21.16 18.24
N GLU A 10 10.09 21.16 19.55
CA GLU A 10 11.23 21.26 20.42
C GLU A 10 11.96 19.93 20.53
N LEU A 11 13.21 19.88 20.15
CA LEU A 11 14.07 18.70 20.24
C LEU A 11 14.75 18.57 21.59
N GLY A 12 15.12 19.69 22.20
CA GLY A 12 15.82 19.79 23.48
C GLY A 12 16.63 21.06 23.59
N GLN A 13 17.69 21.02 24.39
CA GLN A 13 18.59 22.14 24.60
C GLN A 13 19.96 21.85 23.95
N ASP A 14 20.61 22.90 23.43
CA ASP A 14 21.97 22.80 22.90
C ASP A 14 22.92 22.37 24.02
N ASP A 15 23.52 21.19 23.89
CA ASP A 15 24.36 20.61 24.95
C ASP A 15 25.66 21.37 25.17
N TYR A 16 26.22 21.98 24.10
CA TYR A 16 27.43 22.81 24.21
C TYR A 16 27.16 24.10 24.94
N LEU A 17 26.09 24.82 24.63
CA LEU A 17 25.70 26.02 25.31
C LEU A 17 25.33 25.78 26.76
N LEU A 18 24.63 24.66 27.02
CA LEU A 18 24.26 24.24 28.36
C LEU A 18 25.51 23.96 29.23
N SER A 19 26.57 23.37 28.65
CA SER A 19 27.83 23.14 29.35
C SER A 19 28.53 24.47 29.76
N LYS A 20 28.15 25.58 29.13
CA LYS A 20 28.59 26.96 29.45
C LYS A 20 27.59 27.72 30.31
N ASN A 21 26.63 27.05 30.93
CA ASN A 21 25.53 27.63 31.71
C ASN A 21 24.64 28.59 30.91
N GLN A 22 24.57 28.41 29.61
CA GLN A 22 23.66 29.13 28.72
C GLN A 22 22.55 28.19 28.24
N THR A 23 21.29 28.55 28.42
CA THR A 23 20.16 27.78 27.95
C THR A 23 19.76 28.24 26.56
N SER A 24 19.70 27.29 25.59
CA SER A 24 19.22 27.54 24.24
C SER A 24 18.45 26.34 23.75
N SER A 25 17.15 26.48 23.54
CA SER A 25 16.31 25.41 22.99
C SER A 25 16.57 25.24 21.50
N VAL A 26 16.67 23.97 21.08
CA VAL A 26 16.82 23.57 19.68
C VAL A 26 15.47 23.14 19.15
N TYR A 27 15.02 23.82 18.11
CA TYR A 27 13.74 23.58 17.46
C TYR A 27 13.93 23.02 16.03
N CYS A 28 13.13 22.05 15.67
CA CYS A 28 12.91 21.69 14.27
C CYS A 28 11.79 22.59 13.73
N ASP A 29 12.16 23.61 12.98
CA ASP A 29 11.24 24.60 12.40
C ASP A 29 10.95 24.20 10.95
N PHE A 30 9.78 23.61 10.67
CA PHE A 30 9.43 23.14 9.35
C PHE A 30 9.32 24.25 8.30
N ASP A 31 9.09 25.49 8.71
CA ASP A 31 9.07 26.65 7.81
C ASP A 31 10.49 27.04 7.37
N ALA A 32 11.47 26.88 8.26
CA ALA A 32 12.88 27.20 7.98
C ALA A 32 13.61 26.09 7.21
N LEU A 33 13.18 24.84 7.35
CA LEU A 33 13.81 23.67 6.72
C LEU A 33 13.60 23.63 5.19
N VAL A 34 14.55 22.99 4.49
CA VAL A 34 14.43 22.75 3.02
C VAL A 34 13.20 21.88 2.69
N ASN A 35 12.83 20.96 3.59
CA ASN A 35 11.63 20.13 3.52
C ASN A 35 11.28 19.60 4.91
N ALA A 36 10.12 18.94 5.02
CA ALA A 36 9.64 18.36 6.27
C ALA A 36 10.00 16.87 6.44
N HIS A 37 11.04 16.39 5.74
CA HIS A 37 11.46 14.99 5.86
C HIS A 37 12.45 14.83 7.01
N MET A 38 12.26 13.79 7.82
CA MET A 38 13.07 13.49 9.00
C MET A 38 13.48 12.01 9.00
N LEU A 39 14.76 11.75 9.27
CA LEU A 39 15.28 10.41 9.48
C LEU A 39 15.80 10.26 10.91
N ILE A 40 15.28 9.30 11.63
CA ILE A 40 15.63 9.00 13.02
C ILE A 40 16.39 7.67 13.06
N MET A 41 17.63 7.71 13.45
CA MET A 41 18.52 6.54 13.52
C MET A 41 18.82 6.16 14.96
N GLY A 42 18.58 4.89 15.29
CA GLY A 42 18.92 4.39 16.63
C GLY A 42 18.62 2.90 16.75
N LYS A 43 19.48 2.16 17.46
CA LYS A 43 19.22 0.75 17.75
C LYS A 43 18.05 0.57 18.71
N THR A 44 17.59 -0.65 18.88
CA THR A 44 16.54 -0.98 19.85
C THR A 44 16.91 -0.50 21.26
N GLY A 45 15.93 0.07 21.98
CA GLY A 45 16.14 0.60 23.35
C GLY A 45 16.79 1.98 23.42
N MET A 46 17.12 2.64 22.28
CA MET A 46 17.72 3.98 22.28
C MET A 46 16.71 5.14 22.29
N GLY A 47 15.41 4.86 22.44
CA GLY A 47 14.39 5.88 22.59
C GLY A 47 13.74 6.35 21.29
N LYS A 48 13.82 5.61 20.15
CA LYS A 48 13.15 5.95 18.89
C LYS A 48 11.66 6.22 19.08
N THR A 49 10.94 5.25 19.65
CA THR A 49 9.50 5.33 19.88
C THR A 49 9.13 6.49 20.83
N THR A 50 9.94 6.72 21.88
CA THR A 50 9.77 7.87 22.79
C THR A 50 9.94 9.19 22.06
N PHE A 51 10.96 9.31 21.21
CA PHE A 51 11.18 10.48 20.39
C PHE A 51 10.00 10.70 19.41
N LEU A 52 9.55 9.66 18.71
CA LEU A 52 8.40 9.74 17.80
C LEU A 52 7.13 10.18 18.53
N ARG A 53 6.80 9.56 19.66
CA ARG A 53 5.61 9.95 20.46
C ARG A 53 5.64 11.42 20.85
N ARG A 54 6.78 11.90 21.31
CA ARG A 54 6.97 13.31 21.70
C ARG A 54 6.81 14.25 20.49
N ALA A 55 7.41 13.90 19.36
CA ALA A 55 7.28 14.68 18.12
C ALA A 55 5.82 14.74 17.64
N ILE A 56 5.12 13.60 17.61
CA ILE A 56 3.70 13.51 17.20
C ILE A 56 2.82 14.35 18.12
N GLN A 57 3.01 14.26 19.45
CA GLN A 57 2.24 15.06 20.42
C GLN A 57 2.42 16.57 20.23
N GLN A 58 3.59 17.01 19.80
CA GLN A 58 3.83 18.42 19.47
C GLN A 58 3.18 18.79 18.14
N MET A 59 3.33 17.96 17.10
CA MET A 59 2.73 18.19 15.77
C MET A 59 1.20 18.24 15.84
N HIS A 60 0.59 17.43 16.70
CA HIS A 60 -0.86 17.41 16.90
C HIS A 60 -1.44 18.73 17.42
N ARG A 61 -0.62 19.58 18.06
CA ARG A 61 -1.03 20.88 18.61
C ARG A 61 -0.96 22.01 17.59
N PHE A 62 -0.47 21.77 16.39
CA PHE A 62 -0.39 22.79 15.35
C PHE A 62 -1.77 23.20 14.85
N SER A 63 -1.93 24.45 14.42
CA SER A 63 -3.16 24.96 13.85
C SER A 63 -2.85 25.76 12.57
N PRO A 64 -3.26 25.27 11.39
CA PRO A 64 -3.96 23.99 11.15
C PRO A 64 -3.06 22.76 11.39
N ALA A 65 -3.62 21.73 12.01
CA ALA A 65 -2.89 20.49 12.21
C ALA A 65 -2.79 19.70 10.88
N PRO A 66 -1.59 19.23 10.50
CA PRO A 66 -1.46 18.29 9.40
C PRO A 66 -2.12 16.95 9.77
N ARG A 67 -2.60 16.21 8.79
CA ARG A 67 -3.00 14.83 9.03
C ARG A 67 -1.75 13.96 9.19
N ILE A 68 -1.70 13.20 10.28
CA ILE A 68 -0.56 12.36 10.63
C ILE A 68 -0.94 10.90 10.41
N HIS A 69 -0.21 10.21 9.55
CA HIS A 69 -0.38 8.79 9.25
C HIS A 69 0.78 8.00 9.86
N ILE A 70 0.49 7.14 10.82
CA ILE A 70 1.50 6.35 11.53
C ILE A 70 1.42 4.90 11.07
N MET A 71 2.48 4.38 10.44
CA MET A 71 2.63 2.96 10.10
C MET A 71 3.31 2.25 11.26
N ASP A 72 2.51 1.70 12.17
CA ASP A 72 2.97 1.08 13.41
C ASP A 72 3.23 -0.41 13.21
N VAL A 73 4.50 -0.76 13.05
CA VAL A 73 4.95 -2.13 12.74
C VAL A 73 4.93 -3.02 13.99
N HIS A 74 5.18 -2.44 15.16
CA HIS A 74 5.33 -3.16 16.42
C HIS A 74 4.18 -2.97 17.42
N GLY A 75 3.27 -2.00 17.16
CA GLY A 75 2.15 -1.68 18.06
C GLY A 75 2.58 -0.89 19.30
N ASP A 76 3.76 -0.31 19.27
CA ASP A 76 4.33 0.41 20.39
C ASP A 76 4.20 1.94 20.28
N ILE A 77 3.71 2.46 19.15
CA ILE A 77 3.43 3.90 18.97
C ILE A 77 2.01 4.20 19.46
N ASN A 78 1.84 4.21 20.78
CA ASN A 78 0.56 4.57 21.37
C ASN A 78 0.47 6.08 21.60
N ILE A 79 -0.44 6.75 20.86
CA ILE A 79 -0.72 8.18 20.98
C ILE A 79 -2.12 8.36 21.57
N LYS A 80 -2.19 8.98 22.75
CA LYS A 80 -3.48 9.25 23.40
C LYS A 80 -4.35 10.13 22.50
N GLY A 81 -5.55 9.66 22.20
CA GLY A 81 -6.51 10.37 21.35
C GLY A 81 -6.34 10.15 19.85
N ALA A 82 -5.41 9.33 19.40
CA ALA A 82 -5.30 8.96 17.99
C ALA A 82 -6.42 7.98 17.59
N SER A 83 -6.88 8.08 16.34
CA SER A 83 -7.71 7.06 15.73
C SER A 83 -6.84 5.87 15.31
N SER A 84 -6.86 4.79 16.11
CA SER A 84 -6.04 3.60 15.87
C SER A 84 -6.87 2.47 15.31
N VAL A 85 -6.44 1.90 14.19
CA VAL A 85 -7.12 0.79 13.52
C VAL A 85 -6.13 -0.34 13.26
N ARG A 86 -6.47 -1.53 13.76
CA ARG A 86 -5.67 -2.74 13.56
C ARG A 86 -6.04 -3.44 12.26
N PHE A 87 -5.04 -3.84 11.48
CA PHE A 87 -5.21 -4.62 10.27
C PHE A 87 -4.75 -6.05 10.46
N SER A 88 -5.59 -7.00 10.05
CA SER A 88 -5.31 -8.43 10.12
C SER A 88 -6.09 -9.19 9.05
N GLU A 89 -5.77 -10.45 8.86
CA GLU A 89 -6.51 -11.35 7.97
C GLU A 89 -8.02 -11.41 8.32
N SER A 90 -8.37 -11.35 9.60
CA SER A 90 -9.74 -11.48 10.09
C SER A 90 -10.56 -10.19 10.04
N THR A 91 -9.95 -9.03 9.76
CA THR A 91 -10.69 -7.76 9.67
C THR A 91 -11.57 -7.71 8.42
N GLU A 92 -12.76 -7.11 8.53
CA GLU A 92 -13.68 -6.92 7.39
C GLU A 92 -13.29 -5.76 6.48
N TYR A 93 -12.38 -4.92 6.91
CA TYR A 93 -11.88 -3.73 6.23
C TYR A 93 -10.40 -3.89 5.85
N GLY A 94 -9.96 -3.09 4.89
CA GLY A 94 -8.58 -3.14 4.40
C GLY A 94 -8.34 -2.13 3.29
N LEU A 95 -7.48 -2.50 2.33
CA LEU A 95 -7.16 -1.69 1.16
C LEU A 95 -7.86 -2.26 -0.08
N ASN A 96 -8.41 -1.42 -0.92
CA ASN A 96 -8.78 -1.82 -2.27
C ASN A 96 -7.67 -1.39 -3.24
N PRO A 97 -6.87 -2.33 -3.78
CA PRO A 97 -5.72 -1.99 -4.62
C PRO A 97 -6.14 -1.49 -6.02
N PHE A 98 -7.42 -1.52 -6.36
CA PHE A 98 -7.95 -1.16 -7.68
C PHE A 98 -8.74 0.16 -7.70
N VAL A 99 -8.64 0.97 -6.67
CA VAL A 99 -9.18 2.34 -6.69
C VAL A 99 -8.35 3.18 -7.66
N VAL A 100 -9.01 3.75 -8.67
CA VAL A 100 -8.39 4.61 -9.68
C VAL A 100 -8.62 6.06 -9.31
N SER A 101 -7.58 6.87 -9.39
CA SER A 101 -7.74 8.31 -9.36
C SER A 101 -8.42 8.80 -10.63
N ALA A 102 -9.44 9.65 -10.47
CA ALA A 102 -10.18 10.25 -11.59
C ALA A 102 -9.45 11.42 -12.23
N ASP A 103 -8.33 11.86 -11.67
CA ASP A 103 -7.55 12.96 -12.23
C ASP A 103 -6.98 12.62 -13.61
N GLN A 104 -7.16 13.51 -14.56
CA GLN A 104 -6.76 13.31 -15.96
C GLN A 104 -5.24 13.14 -16.13
N HIS A 105 -4.43 13.80 -15.28
CA HIS A 105 -2.98 13.88 -15.43
C HIS A 105 -2.25 12.93 -14.48
N PHE A 106 -2.77 12.77 -13.27
CA PHE A 106 -2.12 11.97 -12.20
C PHE A 106 -2.80 10.63 -11.95
N GLY A 107 -3.98 10.39 -12.50
CA GLY A 107 -4.77 9.19 -12.34
C GLY A 107 -4.68 8.21 -13.52
N GLY A 108 -5.65 7.32 -13.55
CA GLY A 108 -5.94 6.46 -14.68
C GLY A 108 -5.69 4.97 -14.46
N VAL A 109 -6.42 4.21 -15.26
CA VAL A 109 -6.38 2.74 -15.22
C VAL A 109 -4.99 2.19 -15.50
N ARG A 110 -4.27 2.72 -16.50
CA ARG A 110 -2.93 2.25 -16.88
C ARG A 110 -1.93 2.46 -15.75
N LYS A 111 -1.92 3.66 -15.16
CA LYS A 111 -1.02 4.00 -14.06
C LYS A 111 -1.29 3.11 -12.85
N ARG A 112 -2.56 2.98 -12.43
CA ARG A 112 -2.91 2.14 -11.28
C ARG A 112 -2.57 0.68 -11.50
N THR A 113 -2.78 0.16 -12.73
CA THR A 113 -2.38 -1.21 -13.09
C THR A 113 -0.87 -1.39 -12.98
N GLN A 114 -0.10 -0.43 -13.45
CA GLN A 114 1.37 -0.45 -13.38
C GLN A 114 1.85 -0.37 -11.93
N ASP A 115 1.30 0.52 -11.10
CA ASP A 115 1.63 0.68 -9.69
C ASP A 115 1.32 -0.61 -8.91
N PHE A 116 0.16 -1.23 -9.18
CA PHE A 116 -0.20 -2.51 -8.59
C PHE A 116 0.83 -3.59 -8.91
N ILE A 117 1.16 -3.76 -10.18
CA ILE A 117 2.12 -4.78 -10.62
C ILE A 117 3.50 -4.51 -10.04
N ALA A 118 3.97 -3.27 -10.04
CA ALA A 118 5.26 -2.89 -9.48
C ALA A 118 5.36 -3.21 -7.98
N THR A 119 4.31 -2.88 -7.22
CA THR A 119 4.24 -3.20 -5.77
C THR A 119 4.28 -4.71 -5.55
N ILE A 120 3.44 -5.47 -6.27
CA ILE A 120 3.42 -6.93 -6.12
C ILE A 120 4.76 -7.53 -6.52
N ASN A 121 5.32 -7.13 -7.65
CA ASN A 121 6.62 -7.63 -8.13
C ASN A 121 7.75 -7.32 -7.14
N GLY A 122 7.71 -6.16 -6.52
CA GLY A 122 8.68 -5.77 -5.51
C GLY A 122 8.59 -6.56 -4.20
N CYS A 123 7.40 -7.05 -3.82
CA CYS A 123 7.21 -7.84 -2.60
C CYS A 123 7.26 -9.34 -2.85
N ARG A 124 6.75 -9.76 -4.00
CA ARG A 124 6.66 -11.17 -4.45
C ARG A 124 7.00 -11.23 -5.93
N PRO A 125 8.27 -11.42 -6.31
CA PRO A 125 8.71 -11.38 -7.69
C PRO A 125 7.87 -12.23 -8.65
N ILE A 126 7.59 -11.70 -9.83
CA ILE A 126 6.83 -12.32 -10.90
C ILE A 126 7.65 -12.36 -12.19
N GLY A 127 7.46 -13.39 -13.00
CA GLY A 127 8.09 -13.49 -14.30
C GLY A 127 7.47 -12.51 -15.32
N SER A 128 8.22 -12.11 -16.33
CA SER A 128 7.78 -11.16 -17.36
C SER A 128 6.48 -11.58 -18.07
N ARG A 129 6.30 -12.88 -18.34
CA ARG A 129 5.08 -13.43 -18.94
C ARG A 129 3.87 -13.31 -18.00
N GLN A 130 4.06 -13.65 -16.72
CA GLN A 130 3.01 -13.48 -15.70
C GLN A 130 2.63 -12.02 -15.53
N GLU A 131 3.61 -11.11 -15.58
CA GLU A 131 3.38 -9.67 -15.52
C GLU A 131 2.51 -9.19 -16.69
N ALA A 132 2.82 -9.61 -17.92
CA ALA A 132 2.04 -9.25 -19.11
C ALA A 132 0.59 -9.75 -19.00
N VAL A 133 0.38 -11.00 -18.61
CA VAL A 133 -0.94 -11.58 -18.40
C VAL A 133 -1.71 -10.88 -17.29
N MET A 134 -1.05 -10.57 -16.17
CA MET A 134 -1.66 -9.83 -15.05
C MET A 134 -2.10 -8.44 -15.47
N ARG A 135 -1.27 -7.73 -16.26
CA ARG A 135 -1.61 -6.40 -16.81
C ARG A 135 -2.85 -6.47 -17.69
N ASN A 136 -2.92 -7.44 -18.58
CA ASN A 136 -4.07 -7.65 -19.46
C ASN A 136 -5.34 -7.95 -18.66
N LEU A 137 -5.26 -8.87 -17.69
CA LEU A 137 -6.40 -9.23 -16.83
C LEU A 137 -6.94 -8.04 -16.05
N ILE A 138 -6.08 -7.23 -15.46
CA ILE A 138 -6.49 -6.05 -14.68
C ILE A 138 -7.10 -5.00 -15.60
N THR A 139 -6.51 -4.76 -16.77
CA THR A 139 -7.06 -3.81 -17.74
C THR A 139 -8.44 -4.23 -18.23
N ASP A 140 -8.62 -5.50 -18.52
CA ASP A 140 -9.91 -6.06 -18.94
C ASP A 140 -10.93 -6.06 -17.80
N LEU A 141 -10.49 -6.34 -16.57
CA LEU A 141 -11.34 -6.22 -15.38
C LEU A 141 -11.87 -4.80 -15.20
N TYR A 142 -11.03 -3.79 -15.39
CA TYR A 142 -11.46 -2.39 -15.37
C TYR A 142 -12.48 -2.11 -16.47
N ALA A 143 -12.20 -2.52 -17.70
CA ALA A 143 -13.11 -2.33 -18.84
C ALA A 143 -14.47 -3.00 -18.59
N ALA A 144 -14.49 -4.21 -18.05
CA ALA A 144 -15.70 -4.93 -17.67
C ALA A 144 -16.53 -4.22 -16.59
N ASN A 145 -15.88 -3.39 -15.75
CA ASN A 145 -16.54 -2.57 -14.74
C ASN A 145 -16.81 -1.12 -15.22
N GLY A 146 -16.53 -0.81 -16.50
CA GLY A 146 -16.81 0.48 -17.13
C GLY A 146 -15.75 1.54 -16.91
N PHE A 147 -14.52 1.14 -16.60
CA PHE A 147 -13.36 2.02 -16.50
C PHE A 147 -12.42 1.73 -17.68
N PHE A 148 -12.38 2.66 -18.64
CA PHE A 148 -11.62 2.48 -19.87
C PHE A 148 -10.28 3.22 -19.81
N ALA A 149 -9.21 2.53 -20.20
CA ALA A 149 -7.84 3.06 -20.12
C ALA A 149 -7.62 4.32 -20.99
N ASP A 150 -8.38 4.44 -22.09
CA ASP A 150 -8.25 5.54 -23.06
C ASP A 150 -9.29 6.66 -22.84
N ASN A 151 -10.15 6.54 -21.85
CA ASN A 151 -11.20 7.51 -21.58
C ASN A 151 -11.19 7.96 -20.11
N TYR A 152 -10.54 9.10 -19.84
CA TYR A 152 -10.42 9.64 -18.48
C TYR A 152 -11.78 9.96 -17.83
N LYS A 153 -12.80 10.30 -18.62
CA LYS A 153 -14.16 10.54 -18.12
C LYS A 153 -14.79 9.29 -17.49
N SER A 154 -14.26 8.11 -17.81
CA SER A 154 -14.70 6.84 -17.23
C SER A 154 -14.04 6.51 -15.90
N TRP A 155 -13.08 7.29 -15.40
CA TRP A 155 -12.32 6.92 -14.19
C TRP A 155 -13.02 7.27 -12.89
N GLY A 156 -13.97 8.21 -12.92
CA GLY A 156 -14.81 8.54 -11.76
C GLY A 156 -15.92 7.53 -11.52
N LEU A 157 -16.49 7.58 -10.33
CA LEU A 157 -17.67 6.77 -9.95
C LEU A 157 -18.99 7.39 -10.45
N GLU A 158 -19.01 8.72 -10.65
CA GLU A 158 -20.15 9.41 -11.23
C GLU A 158 -20.23 9.09 -12.72
N ASP A 159 -21.30 8.44 -13.10
CA ASP A 159 -21.53 8.01 -14.48
C ASP A 159 -22.88 8.62 -14.93
N GLY A 160 -22.85 9.41 -15.99
CA GLY A 160 -24.07 9.98 -16.59
C GLY A 160 -25.01 8.95 -17.23
N TYR A 161 -24.69 7.66 -17.14
CA TYR A 161 -25.49 6.57 -17.68
C TYR A 161 -26.28 5.88 -16.58
N ALA A 162 -27.59 5.77 -16.76
CA ALA A 162 -28.48 4.96 -15.91
C ALA A 162 -28.06 3.48 -16.00
N ARG A 163 -27.42 2.95 -14.96
CA ARG A 163 -27.05 1.53 -14.86
C ARG A 163 -27.98 0.81 -13.87
N LYS A 164 -28.16 -0.49 -14.09
CA LYS A 164 -28.91 -1.36 -13.14
C LYS A 164 -28.26 -1.39 -11.75
N HIS A 165 -26.93 -1.18 -11.67
CA HIS A 165 -26.16 -1.17 -10.43
C HIS A 165 -25.23 0.05 -10.42
N PRO A 166 -24.98 0.67 -9.25
CA PRO A 166 -24.05 1.78 -9.13
C PRO A 166 -22.64 1.31 -9.53
N LYS A 167 -21.95 2.20 -10.22
CA LYS A 167 -20.56 1.98 -10.63
C LYS A 167 -19.67 1.87 -9.39
N ARG A 168 -18.81 0.89 -9.35
CA ARG A 168 -17.83 0.71 -8.28
C ARG A 168 -16.49 0.24 -8.82
N TYR A 169 -15.43 0.59 -8.14
CA TYR A 169 -14.12 0.05 -8.47
C TYR A 169 -14.10 -1.47 -8.26
N PRO A 170 -13.39 -2.23 -9.12
CA PRO A 170 -13.18 -3.65 -8.91
C PRO A 170 -12.51 -3.91 -7.56
N SER A 171 -12.71 -5.10 -7.04
CA SER A 171 -12.07 -5.59 -5.83
C SER A 171 -11.09 -6.73 -6.13
N MET A 172 -10.33 -7.16 -5.14
CA MET A 172 -9.52 -8.37 -5.26
C MET A 172 -10.39 -9.61 -5.52
N ASP A 173 -11.60 -9.67 -4.92
CA ASP A 173 -12.57 -10.75 -5.22
C ASP A 173 -13.04 -10.74 -6.67
N ASP A 174 -13.24 -9.55 -7.24
CA ASP A 174 -13.61 -9.42 -8.65
C ASP A 174 -12.45 -9.85 -9.55
N ALA A 175 -11.20 -9.51 -9.19
CA ALA A 175 -10.00 -9.93 -9.92
C ALA A 175 -9.84 -11.46 -9.93
N CYS A 176 -9.99 -12.12 -8.76
CA CYS A 176 -9.94 -13.58 -8.66
C CYS A 176 -11.02 -14.22 -9.52
N ARG A 177 -12.27 -13.75 -9.41
CA ARG A 177 -13.40 -14.29 -10.20
C ARG A 177 -13.22 -14.08 -11.70
N TYR A 178 -12.75 -12.91 -12.11
CA TYR A 178 -12.52 -12.57 -13.51
C TYR A 178 -11.40 -13.43 -14.10
N ALA A 179 -10.25 -13.52 -13.41
CA ALA A 179 -9.11 -14.31 -13.85
C ALA A 179 -9.47 -15.81 -13.95
N PHE A 180 -10.19 -16.34 -12.96
CA PHE A 180 -10.67 -17.72 -12.99
C PHE A 180 -11.69 -17.96 -14.11
N GLY A 181 -12.58 -17.00 -14.38
CA GLY A 181 -13.51 -17.04 -15.52
C GLY A 181 -12.75 -17.11 -16.85
N LYS A 182 -11.70 -16.30 -17.04
CA LYS A 182 -10.85 -16.33 -18.24
C LYS A 182 -10.09 -17.64 -18.37
N LEU A 183 -9.59 -18.20 -17.28
CA LEU A 183 -8.94 -19.53 -17.28
C LEU A 183 -9.92 -20.62 -17.72
N LYS A 184 -11.15 -20.60 -17.20
CA LYS A 184 -12.19 -21.54 -17.64
C LYS A 184 -12.48 -21.41 -19.13
N GLN A 185 -12.66 -20.19 -19.63
CA GLN A 185 -12.88 -19.92 -21.06
C GLN A 185 -11.74 -20.51 -21.91
N LEU A 186 -10.50 -20.31 -21.52
CA LEU A 186 -9.33 -20.80 -22.24
C LEU A 186 -9.20 -22.34 -22.22
N ILE A 187 -9.64 -22.99 -21.13
CA ILE A 187 -9.63 -24.46 -21.01
C ILE A 187 -10.74 -25.09 -21.81
N ILE A 188 -11.94 -24.52 -21.78
CA ILE A 188 -13.15 -25.05 -22.37
C ILE A 188 -13.25 -24.68 -23.86
N GLY A 189 -12.54 -23.63 -24.30
CA GLY A 189 -12.57 -23.16 -25.69
C GLY A 189 -13.89 -22.46 -26.04
N SER A 190 -14.44 -21.65 -25.11
CA SER A 190 -15.75 -21.04 -25.30
C SER A 190 -15.90 -19.68 -24.61
N ASP A 191 -16.76 -18.86 -25.19
CA ASP A 191 -17.19 -17.62 -24.55
C ASP A 191 -18.13 -17.86 -23.35
N THR A 192 -18.66 -16.82 -22.74
CA THR A 192 -19.53 -16.93 -21.57
C THR A 192 -20.82 -17.71 -21.80
N THR A 193 -21.37 -17.70 -23.02
CA THR A 193 -22.64 -18.40 -23.38
C THR A 193 -22.38 -19.89 -23.62
N SER A 194 -21.39 -20.21 -24.43
CA SER A 194 -20.93 -21.57 -24.68
C SER A 194 -20.38 -22.22 -23.40
N GLY A 195 -19.62 -21.45 -22.57
CA GLY A 195 -19.12 -21.93 -21.28
C GLY A 195 -20.23 -22.31 -20.31
N ARG A 196 -21.32 -21.55 -20.25
CA ARG A 196 -22.52 -21.91 -19.45
C ARG A 196 -23.18 -23.18 -19.94
N ALA A 197 -23.36 -23.31 -21.25
CA ALA A 197 -23.94 -24.51 -21.85
C ALA A 197 -23.10 -25.74 -21.50
N LEU A 198 -21.78 -25.65 -21.52
CA LEU A 198 -20.87 -26.75 -21.15
C LEU A 198 -20.85 -27.03 -19.63
N GLU A 199 -20.95 -26.00 -18.78
CA GLU A 199 -21.12 -26.20 -17.34
C GLU A 199 -22.44 -26.91 -17.01
N ASP A 200 -23.52 -26.53 -17.67
CA ASP A 200 -24.81 -27.18 -17.50
C ASP A 200 -24.80 -28.63 -18.02
N LEU A 201 -24.15 -28.87 -19.16
CA LEU A 201 -23.90 -30.21 -19.65
C LEU A 201 -23.15 -31.06 -18.63
N ASN A 202 -22.08 -30.54 -18.03
CA ASN A 202 -21.30 -31.25 -17.02
C ASN A 202 -22.11 -31.55 -15.75
N LYS A 203 -22.94 -30.60 -15.27
CA LYS A 203 -23.85 -30.81 -14.14
C LYS A 203 -24.86 -31.91 -14.43
N ILE A 204 -25.42 -31.89 -15.64
CA ILE A 204 -26.43 -32.88 -16.09
C ILE A 204 -25.78 -34.27 -16.22
N THR A 205 -24.63 -34.38 -16.86
CA THR A 205 -23.92 -35.66 -17.04
C THR A 205 -23.47 -36.25 -15.70
N THR A 206 -23.07 -35.41 -14.71
CA THR A 206 -22.76 -35.87 -13.36
C THR A 206 -23.97 -36.46 -12.65
N LYS A 207 -25.18 -35.86 -12.82
CA LYS A 207 -26.43 -36.40 -12.28
C LYS A 207 -26.81 -37.74 -13.00
N LEU A 208 -26.64 -37.74 -14.30
CA LEU A 208 -26.90 -38.92 -15.14
C LEU A 208 -26.01 -40.10 -14.74
N TYR A 209 -24.72 -39.86 -14.48
CA TYR A 209 -23.80 -40.87 -13.99
C TYR A 209 -24.23 -41.46 -12.63
N LYS A 210 -24.70 -40.60 -11.70
CA LYS A 210 -25.20 -41.08 -10.39
C LYS A 210 -26.43 -41.99 -10.55
N ILE A 211 -27.38 -41.60 -11.41
CA ILE A 211 -28.58 -42.42 -11.68
C ILE A 211 -28.21 -43.72 -12.39
N SER A 212 -27.33 -43.66 -13.39
CA SER A 212 -26.85 -44.87 -14.09
C SER A 212 -26.20 -45.87 -13.13
N LYS A 213 -25.41 -45.36 -12.16
CA LYS A 213 -24.78 -46.19 -11.13
C LYS A 213 -25.83 -46.88 -10.22
N GLN A 214 -26.94 -46.18 -9.92
CA GLN A 214 -28.04 -46.76 -9.14
C GLN A 214 -28.80 -47.85 -9.93
N LEU A 215 -29.08 -47.60 -11.22
CA LEU A 215 -29.76 -48.56 -12.11
C LEU A 215 -28.91 -49.79 -12.44
N CYS A 216 -27.60 -49.66 -12.45
CA CYS A 216 -26.67 -50.77 -12.75
C CYS A 216 -26.22 -51.56 -11.50
N HIS A 217 -26.76 -51.25 -10.31
CA HIS A 217 -26.36 -51.98 -9.10
C HIS A 217 -26.85 -53.42 -9.14
N PRO A 218 -26.00 -54.42 -8.84
CA PRO A 218 -26.44 -55.80 -8.80
C PRO A 218 -27.59 -55.99 -7.78
N GLY A 219 -28.80 -56.37 -8.26
CA GLY A 219 -29.99 -56.54 -7.43
C GLY A 219 -30.97 -55.37 -7.42
N ALA A 220 -30.72 -54.30 -8.14
CA ALA A 220 -31.69 -53.20 -8.31
C ALA A 220 -32.90 -53.67 -9.14
N LYS A 221 -34.12 -53.49 -8.61
CA LYS A 221 -35.35 -53.64 -9.41
C LYS A 221 -35.46 -52.46 -10.37
N PRO A 222 -35.96 -52.71 -11.62
CA PRO A 222 -36.19 -51.61 -12.57
C PRO A 222 -37.15 -50.58 -11.95
N ASP A 223 -36.64 -49.39 -11.66
CA ASP A 223 -37.43 -48.28 -11.16
C ASP A 223 -37.79 -47.37 -12.36
N GLY A 224 -39.08 -47.39 -12.73
CA GLY A 224 -39.59 -46.65 -13.88
C GLY A 224 -39.36 -45.15 -13.76
N ASP A 225 -39.47 -44.60 -12.55
CA ASP A 225 -39.24 -43.16 -12.28
C ASP A 225 -37.76 -42.75 -12.47
N LEU A 226 -36.83 -43.64 -12.11
CA LEU A 226 -35.40 -43.39 -12.35
C LEU A 226 -35.05 -43.49 -13.84
N ILE A 227 -35.70 -44.37 -14.59
CA ILE A 227 -35.49 -44.49 -16.03
C ILE A 227 -36.03 -43.25 -16.74
N GLU A 228 -37.21 -42.75 -16.38
CA GLU A 228 -37.79 -41.52 -16.93
C GLU A 228 -36.93 -40.31 -16.64
N LYS A 229 -36.45 -40.16 -15.40
CA LYS A 229 -35.49 -39.11 -15.01
C LYS A 229 -34.18 -39.21 -15.80
N ALA A 230 -33.67 -40.38 -16.07
CA ALA A 230 -32.46 -40.56 -16.88
C ALA A 230 -32.68 -40.13 -18.34
N MET A 231 -33.86 -40.41 -18.91
CA MET A 231 -34.24 -39.97 -20.27
C MET A 231 -34.39 -38.46 -20.36
N ASP A 232 -35.05 -37.83 -19.39
CA ASP A 232 -35.17 -36.36 -19.31
C ASP A 232 -33.79 -35.67 -19.22
N LEU A 233 -32.93 -36.20 -18.37
CA LEU A 233 -31.56 -35.69 -18.26
C LEU A 233 -30.75 -35.88 -19.54
N ARG A 234 -30.91 -36.98 -20.27
CA ARG A 234 -30.26 -37.16 -21.58
C ARG A 234 -30.74 -36.13 -22.59
N THR A 235 -32.04 -35.86 -22.64
CA THR A 235 -32.63 -34.85 -23.53
C THR A 235 -32.10 -33.44 -23.19
N LYS A 236 -32.01 -33.11 -21.90
CA LYS A 236 -31.41 -31.83 -21.42
C LYS A 236 -29.93 -31.74 -21.77
N ALA A 237 -29.16 -32.83 -21.63
CA ALA A 237 -27.75 -32.88 -22.01
C ALA A 237 -27.54 -32.63 -23.51
N LEU A 238 -28.36 -33.23 -24.36
CA LEU A 238 -28.31 -33.00 -25.80
C LEU A 238 -28.65 -31.58 -26.19
N ARG A 239 -29.62 -30.95 -25.50
CA ARG A 239 -29.95 -29.54 -25.70
C ARG A 239 -28.79 -28.63 -25.30
N SER A 240 -28.21 -28.81 -24.11
CA SER A 240 -27.06 -28.04 -23.67
C SER A 240 -25.84 -28.20 -24.59
N TYR A 241 -25.63 -29.39 -25.15
CA TYR A 241 -24.56 -29.65 -26.11
C TYR A 241 -24.82 -28.93 -27.45
N LYS A 242 -26.08 -28.92 -27.91
CA LYS A 242 -26.48 -28.16 -29.09
C LYS A 242 -26.29 -26.67 -28.88
N ASP A 243 -26.73 -26.11 -27.74
CA ASP A 243 -26.56 -24.73 -27.37
C ASP A 243 -25.07 -24.35 -27.30
N TYR A 244 -24.21 -25.25 -26.85
CA TYR A 244 -22.75 -25.09 -26.87
C TYR A 244 -22.22 -24.92 -28.30
N ILE A 245 -22.57 -25.83 -29.22
CA ILE A 245 -22.08 -25.81 -30.60
C ILE A 245 -22.57 -24.56 -31.35
N GLU A 246 -23.86 -24.21 -31.18
CA GLU A 246 -24.48 -23.09 -31.87
C GLU A 246 -23.95 -21.71 -31.43
N ASN A 247 -23.40 -21.63 -30.23
CA ASN A 247 -22.82 -20.38 -29.68
C ASN A 247 -21.28 -20.35 -29.70
N LEU A 248 -20.62 -21.26 -30.41
CA LEU A 248 -19.18 -21.21 -30.63
C LEU A 248 -18.84 -20.02 -31.53
N GLU A 249 -18.23 -18.98 -30.95
CA GLU A 249 -17.68 -17.83 -31.68
C GLU A 249 -16.22 -18.14 -32.08
N THR A 250 -16.01 -18.52 -33.35
CA THR A 250 -14.67 -18.73 -33.90
C THR A 250 -13.90 -17.42 -33.99
N GLY A 251 -12.70 -17.38 -33.39
CA GLY A 251 -11.81 -16.21 -33.43
C GLY A 251 -11.57 -15.55 -32.08
N LYS A 252 -12.56 -15.47 -31.20
CA LYS A 252 -12.41 -14.88 -29.85
C LYS A 252 -11.49 -15.70 -28.95
N GLU A 253 -11.48 -16.99 -29.13
CA GLU A 253 -10.57 -17.92 -28.47
C GLU A 253 -9.11 -17.65 -28.86
N LEU A 254 -8.88 -17.31 -30.13
CA LEU A 254 -7.56 -16.94 -30.63
C LEU A 254 -7.08 -15.60 -30.04
N GLU A 255 -7.96 -14.61 -29.93
CA GLU A 255 -7.65 -13.35 -29.27
C GLU A 255 -7.30 -13.52 -27.81
N ASP A 256 -8.10 -14.28 -27.07
CA ASP A 256 -7.82 -14.59 -25.65
C ASP A 256 -6.54 -15.42 -25.49
N PHE A 257 -6.27 -16.36 -26.42
CA PHE A 257 -5.04 -17.13 -26.42
C PHE A 257 -3.80 -16.25 -26.65
N ILE A 258 -3.85 -15.34 -27.62
CA ILE A 258 -2.78 -14.37 -27.89
C ILE A 258 -2.60 -13.43 -26.68
N LYS A 259 -3.69 -13.00 -26.07
CA LYS A 259 -3.68 -12.01 -25.00
C LYS A 259 -3.20 -12.57 -23.67
N TYR A 260 -3.53 -13.82 -23.37
CA TYR A 260 -3.22 -14.48 -22.10
C TYR A 260 -2.14 -15.55 -22.21
N GLU A 261 -1.43 -15.60 -23.32
CA GLU A 261 -0.33 -16.51 -23.64
C GLU A 261 -0.73 -17.99 -23.56
N SER A 262 -0.40 -18.67 -22.44
CA SER A 262 -0.68 -20.09 -22.26
C SER A 262 -1.57 -20.35 -21.05
N LYS A 263 -2.22 -21.51 -21.04
CA LYS A 263 -3.06 -21.96 -19.92
C LYS A 263 -2.26 -22.06 -18.62
N GLU A 264 -0.99 -22.45 -18.70
CA GLU A 264 -0.10 -22.61 -17.55
C GLU A 264 0.25 -21.24 -16.95
N VAL A 265 0.57 -20.23 -17.78
CA VAL A 265 0.87 -18.88 -17.31
C VAL A 265 -0.38 -18.25 -16.71
N LEU A 266 -1.53 -18.36 -17.37
CA LEU A 266 -2.79 -17.85 -16.83
C LEU A 266 -3.15 -18.53 -15.50
N LYS A 267 -3.00 -19.85 -15.40
CA LYS A 267 -3.22 -20.61 -14.16
C LYS A 267 -2.34 -20.08 -13.02
N SER A 268 -1.06 -19.85 -13.29
CA SER A 268 -0.14 -19.33 -12.28
C SER A 268 -0.52 -17.91 -11.82
N VAL A 269 -1.07 -17.08 -12.70
CA VAL A 269 -1.58 -15.74 -12.34
C VAL A 269 -2.87 -15.85 -11.50
N VAL A 270 -3.78 -16.78 -11.82
CA VAL A 270 -4.97 -17.06 -10.99
C VAL A 270 -4.54 -17.44 -9.57
N GLU A 271 -3.63 -18.41 -9.42
CA GLU A 271 -3.10 -18.85 -8.13
C GLU A 271 -2.46 -17.68 -7.37
N ARG A 272 -1.81 -16.76 -8.07
CA ARG A 272 -1.22 -15.55 -7.46
C ARG A 272 -2.29 -14.59 -6.95
N PHE A 273 -3.36 -14.34 -7.71
CA PHE A 273 -4.48 -13.53 -7.21
C PHE A 273 -5.15 -14.16 -5.98
N ASP A 274 -5.33 -15.48 -5.97
CA ASP A 274 -5.89 -16.19 -4.81
C ASP A 274 -4.97 -16.06 -3.58
N ASN A 275 -3.65 -16.16 -3.76
CA ASN A 275 -2.67 -15.94 -2.69
C ASN A 275 -2.66 -14.50 -2.17
N LEU A 276 -2.86 -13.50 -3.05
CA LEU A 276 -2.98 -12.10 -2.65
C LEU A 276 -4.28 -11.86 -1.88
N LYS A 277 -5.38 -12.46 -2.31
CA LYS A 277 -6.65 -12.41 -1.58
C LYS A 277 -6.52 -13.05 -0.20
N ALA A 278 -5.84 -14.19 -0.10
CA ALA A 278 -5.63 -14.91 1.16
C ALA A 278 -4.80 -14.13 2.19
N SER A 279 -3.98 -13.13 1.76
CA SER A 279 -3.25 -12.27 2.70
C SER A 279 -4.16 -11.43 3.61
N GLY A 280 -5.42 -11.26 3.25
CA GLY A 280 -6.41 -10.57 4.06
C GLY A 280 -6.30 -9.05 4.11
N ILE A 281 -5.26 -8.45 3.52
CA ILE A 281 -5.07 -6.98 3.49
C ILE A 281 -5.97 -6.28 2.47
N PHE A 282 -6.42 -7.01 1.43
CA PHE A 282 -7.24 -6.47 0.36
C PHE A 282 -8.73 -6.68 0.63
N LYS A 283 -9.41 -5.61 1.01
CA LYS A 283 -10.84 -5.60 1.33
C LYS A 283 -11.51 -4.38 0.68
N ASN A 284 -12.82 -4.49 0.42
CA ASN A 284 -13.59 -3.40 -0.15
C ASN A 284 -14.05 -2.36 0.86
N LYS A 285 -14.25 -2.80 2.12
CA LYS A 285 -14.70 -1.91 3.18
C LYS A 285 -13.53 -1.04 3.62
N PRO A 286 -13.67 0.28 3.63
CA PRO A 286 -12.62 1.16 4.12
C PRO A 286 -12.39 0.97 5.63
N ALA A 287 -11.19 1.25 6.07
CA ALA A 287 -10.84 1.19 7.48
C ALA A 287 -11.64 2.24 8.29
N PRO A 288 -12.14 1.89 9.48
CA PRO A 288 -13.04 2.72 10.29
C PRO A 288 -12.28 3.79 11.09
N PHE A 289 -11.46 4.60 10.39
CA PHE A 289 -10.83 5.75 11.01
C PHE A 289 -11.84 6.84 11.31
N ASP A 290 -11.65 7.52 12.43
CA ASP A 290 -12.34 8.78 12.71
C ASP A 290 -11.78 9.87 11.76
N LEU A 291 -12.64 10.36 10.86
CA LEU A 291 -12.26 11.32 9.82
C LEU A 291 -11.92 12.70 10.37
N ASP A 292 -12.48 13.06 11.52
CA ASP A 292 -12.23 14.33 12.19
C ASP A 292 -10.93 14.31 12.99
N ASN A 293 -10.40 13.11 13.26
CA ASN A 293 -9.15 12.95 13.98
C ASN A 293 -7.95 13.21 13.07
N PRO A 294 -7.04 14.11 13.40
CA PRO A 294 -5.86 14.39 12.57
C PRO A 294 -4.79 13.30 12.66
N VAL A 295 -4.85 12.40 13.65
CA VAL A 295 -3.83 11.35 13.85
C VAL A 295 -4.44 9.97 13.60
N TRP A 296 -3.97 9.30 12.55
CA TRP A 296 -4.38 7.96 12.17
C TRP A 296 -3.24 6.97 12.40
N ASN A 297 -3.46 6.00 13.28
CA ASN A 297 -2.50 4.94 13.55
C ASN A 297 -2.95 3.64 12.87
N TYR A 298 -2.14 3.17 11.92
CA TYR A 298 -2.32 1.90 11.21
C TYR A 298 -1.53 0.83 11.97
N ASP A 299 -2.21 0.12 12.88
CA ASP A 299 -1.63 -1.03 13.57
C ASP A 299 -1.56 -2.22 12.62
N ILE A 300 -0.37 -2.47 12.08
CA ILE A 300 -0.07 -3.54 11.13
C ILE A 300 0.72 -4.69 11.78
N THR A 301 0.71 -4.78 13.11
CA THR A 301 1.46 -5.81 13.87
C THR A 301 1.09 -7.23 13.49
N ALA A 302 -0.20 -7.47 13.23
CA ALA A 302 -0.72 -8.81 12.92
C ALA A 302 -0.44 -9.29 11.48
N LEU A 303 0.09 -8.42 10.61
CA LEU A 303 0.44 -8.76 9.23
C LEU A 303 1.82 -9.42 9.17
N ARG A 304 2.02 -10.29 8.17
CA ARG A 304 3.33 -10.86 7.85
C ARG A 304 4.25 -9.80 7.24
N GLU A 305 5.53 -10.05 7.17
CA GLU A 305 6.50 -9.06 6.71
C GLU A 305 6.25 -8.59 5.27
N ASP A 306 5.97 -9.50 4.36
CA ASP A 306 5.63 -9.18 2.97
C ASP A 306 4.28 -8.46 2.84
N GLU A 307 3.31 -8.80 3.68
CA GLU A 307 2.00 -8.12 3.76
C GLU A 307 2.15 -6.70 4.30
N LYS A 308 2.98 -6.49 5.36
CA LYS A 308 3.33 -5.15 5.86
C LYS A 308 3.94 -4.29 4.76
N ARG A 309 4.86 -4.85 3.97
CA ARG A 309 5.47 -4.15 2.84
C ARG A 309 4.44 -3.74 1.80
N MET A 310 3.60 -4.65 1.35
CA MET A 310 2.53 -4.35 0.39
C MET A 310 1.58 -3.29 0.94
N PHE A 311 1.14 -3.45 2.20
CA PHE A 311 0.22 -2.51 2.84
C PHE A 311 0.78 -1.09 2.87
N VAL A 312 2.00 -0.92 3.37
CA VAL A 312 2.66 0.39 3.49
C VAL A 312 2.87 1.01 2.11
N GLU A 313 3.34 0.24 1.13
CA GLU A 313 3.59 0.73 -0.22
C GLU A 313 2.31 1.20 -0.91
N PHE A 314 1.24 0.40 -0.89
CA PHE A 314 -0.07 0.81 -1.42
C PHE A 314 -0.61 2.05 -0.71
N ARG A 315 -0.51 2.10 0.62
CA ARG A 315 -1.03 3.24 1.38
C ARG A 315 -0.25 4.53 1.08
N LEU A 316 1.06 4.44 0.97
CA LEU A 316 1.90 5.59 0.60
C LEU A 316 1.62 6.06 -0.84
N GLN A 317 1.41 5.16 -1.78
CA GLN A 317 0.99 5.51 -3.15
C GLN A 317 -0.34 6.23 -3.17
N GLU A 318 -1.34 5.76 -2.41
CA GLU A 318 -2.64 6.43 -2.29
C GLU A 318 -2.49 7.85 -1.73
N LEU A 319 -1.74 8.02 -0.65
CA LEU A 319 -1.50 9.33 -0.03
C LEU A 319 -0.75 10.28 -0.97
N PHE A 320 0.26 9.77 -1.67
CA PHE A 320 1.01 10.56 -2.64
C PHE A 320 0.15 10.98 -3.83
N THR A 321 -0.65 10.07 -4.39
CA THR A 321 -1.57 10.37 -5.49
C THR A 321 -2.62 11.40 -5.07
N ALA A 322 -3.21 11.25 -3.87
CA ALA A 322 -4.14 12.24 -3.35
C ALA A 322 -3.52 13.63 -3.13
N ALA A 323 -2.23 13.68 -2.80
CA ALA A 323 -1.50 14.94 -2.70
C ALA A 323 -1.22 15.58 -4.08
N LEU A 324 -0.90 14.77 -5.08
CA LEU A 324 -0.75 15.22 -6.47
C LEU A 324 -2.05 15.82 -7.01
N GLU A 325 -3.20 15.19 -6.74
CA GLU A 325 -4.53 15.68 -7.13
C GLU A 325 -4.87 17.02 -6.49
N LYS A 326 -4.52 17.22 -5.21
CA LYS A 326 -4.68 18.51 -4.52
C LYS A 326 -3.79 19.61 -5.12
N GLY A 327 -2.80 19.24 -5.92
CA GLY A 327 -1.84 20.13 -6.53
C GLY A 327 -0.77 20.67 -5.57
N PRO A 328 0.21 21.42 -6.10
CA PRO A 328 1.28 21.97 -5.29
C PRO A 328 0.76 22.97 -4.25
N VAL A 329 1.49 23.08 -3.14
CA VAL A 329 1.23 24.10 -2.11
C VAL A 329 1.46 25.48 -2.72
N ARG A 330 0.53 26.40 -2.54
CA ARG A 330 0.62 27.76 -3.06
C ARG A 330 1.72 28.56 -2.32
N ARG A 331 2.25 29.59 -2.94
CA ARG A 331 3.29 30.43 -2.33
C ARG A 331 2.85 31.05 -1.01
N GLU A 332 1.58 31.41 -0.87
CA GLU A 332 0.98 31.94 0.35
C GLU A 332 0.86 30.91 1.47
N GLU A 333 0.88 29.64 1.10
CA GLU A 333 0.82 28.46 1.97
C GLU A 333 2.22 27.81 2.12
N GLU A 334 3.28 28.49 1.68
CA GLU A 334 4.64 27.92 1.70
C GLU A 334 5.06 27.61 3.14
N GLY A 335 5.36 26.32 3.38
CA GLY A 335 5.57 25.77 4.73
C GLY A 335 4.39 24.97 5.26
N LEU A 336 3.19 25.10 4.69
CA LEU A 336 2.03 24.34 5.13
C LEU A 336 2.21 22.84 4.85
N LEU A 337 2.22 22.04 5.91
CA LEU A 337 2.15 20.59 5.83
C LEU A 337 0.69 20.14 5.79
N ARG A 338 0.32 19.36 4.78
CA ARG A 338 -0.99 18.77 4.63
C ARG A 338 -1.07 17.41 5.28
N ASP A 339 -0.08 16.57 4.99
CA ASP A 339 0.00 15.20 5.49
C ASP A 339 1.43 14.87 5.93
N ILE A 340 1.57 14.18 7.06
CA ILE A 340 2.85 13.66 7.56
C ILE A 340 2.74 12.14 7.65
N MET A 341 3.64 11.44 6.97
CA MET A 341 3.73 9.99 7.01
C MET A 341 4.86 9.58 7.95
N ILE A 342 4.54 8.84 8.99
CA ILE A 342 5.49 8.34 9.98
C ILE A 342 5.61 6.83 9.80
N ILE A 343 6.83 6.38 9.55
CA ILE A 343 7.13 4.97 9.30
C ILE A 343 8.14 4.49 10.32
N ASP A 344 7.66 3.65 11.22
CA ASP A 344 8.55 2.92 12.13
C ASP A 344 9.21 1.75 11.39
N GLU A 345 10.45 1.42 11.77
CA GLU A 345 11.30 0.41 11.12
C GLU A 345 11.35 0.57 9.59
N ALA A 346 11.54 1.80 9.13
CA ALA A 346 11.47 2.16 7.72
C ALA A 346 12.43 1.35 6.82
N HIS A 347 13.50 0.76 7.38
CA HIS A 347 14.41 -0.11 6.64
C HIS A 347 13.73 -1.37 6.06
N LEU A 348 12.59 -1.80 6.63
CA LEU A 348 11.81 -2.91 6.10
C LEU A 348 11.16 -2.59 4.75
N PHE A 349 10.93 -1.30 4.46
CA PHE A 349 10.17 -0.83 3.30
C PHE A 349 11.05 -0.23 2.20
N PHE A 350 12.32 0.03 2.49
CA PHE A 350 13.27 0.47 1.47
C PHE A 350 13.75 -0.71 0.62
N ARG A 351 13.81 -0.47 -0.68
CA ARG A 351 14.43 -1.36 -1.66
C ARG A 351 15.43 -0.56 -2.47
N ASP A 352 16.44 -1.24 -2.98
CA ASP A 352 17.41 -0.66 -3.91
C ASP A 352 16.78 -0.54 -5.32
N ASP A 353 15.65 0.17 -5.38
CA ASP A 353 14.88 0.47 -6.57
C ASP A 353 14.64 1.98 -6.63
N GLN A 354 15.00 2.59 -7.76
CA GLN A 354 14.79 4.03 -7.98
C GLN A 354 13.30 4.42 -7.94
N ASN A 355 12.41 3.47 -8.25
CA ASN A 355 10.96 3.67 -8.25
C ASN A 355 10.30 3.42 -6.88
N ASN A 356 11.08 3.17 -5.83
CA ASN A 356 10.51 3.01 -4.49
C ASN A 356 9.76 4.28 -4.07
N ILE A 357 8.51 4.11 -3.62
CA ILE A 357 7.61 5.23 -3.28
C ILE A 357 8.20 6.15 -2.21
N LEU A 358 9.00 5.63 -1.27
CA LEU A 358 9.66 6.43 -0.23
C LEU A 358 10.70 7.38 -0.82
N ASN A 359 11.47 6.92 -1.81
CA ASN A 359 12.42 7.77 -2.53
C ASN A 359 11.69 8.86 -3.33
N THR A 360 10.57 8.51 -3.98
CA THR A 360 9.74 9.46 -4.73
C THR A 360 9.17 10.54 -3.81
N ILE A 361 8.60 10.16 -2.66
CA ILE A 361 8.05 11.10 -1.68
C ILE A 361 9.17 12.01 -1.12
N ALA A 362 10.34 11.46 -0.80
CA ALA A 362 11.46 12.24 -0.30
C ALA A 362 11.95 13.30 -1.32
N LYS A 363 11.90 13.01 -2.63
CA LYS A 363 12.30 13.91 -3.70
C LYS A 363 11.23 14.96 -4.04
N GLU A 364 9.97 14.58 -4.08
CA GLU A 364 8.89 15.38 -4.65
C GLU A 364 7.85 15.86 -3.63
N GLY A 365 7.71 15.16 -2.51
CA GLY A 365 6.63 15.35 -1.53
C GLY A 365 6.53 16.78 -0.99
N ARG A 366 7.67 17.50 -0.84
CA ARG A 366 7.69 18.88 -0.39
C ARG A 366 6.77 19.80 -1.20
N LYS A 367 6.74 19.64 -2.53
CA LYS A 367 5.93 20.49 -3.42
C LYS A 367 4.43 20.37 -3.12
N PHE A 368 4.01 19.25 -2.56
CA PHE A 368 2.62 18.92 -2.31
C PHE A 368 2.24 18.98 -0.82
N GLY A 369 3.14 19.52 0.03
CA GLY A 369 2.90 19.63 1.47
C GLY A 369 2.99 18.30 2.22
N LEU A 370 3.80 17.37 1.73
CA LEU A 370 4.01 16.08 2.39
C LEU A 370 5.28 16.08 3.24
N GLY A 371 5.16 15.61 4.49
CA GLY A 371 6.28 15.28 5.38
C GLY A 371 6.46 13.76 5.46
N LEU A 372 7.70 13.30 5.53
CA LEU A 372 8.06 11.89 5.69
C LEU A 372 9.01 11.73 6.87
N VAL A 373 8.57 11.05 7.91
CA VAL A 373 9.35 10.75 9.10
C VAL A 373 9.65 9.25 9.14
N CYS A 374 10.91 8.91 8.96
CA CYS A 374 11.37 7.50 8.96
C CYS A 374 12.19 7.22 10.21
N ALA A 375 11.80 6.22 11.00
CA ALA A 375 12.63 5.68 12.07
C ALA A 375 13.26 4.35 11.65
N SER A 376 14.53 4.13 11.99
CA SER A 376 15.24 2.92 11.61
C SER A 376 16.38 2.58 12.56
N GLN A 377 16.73 1.30 12.61
CA GLN A 377 17.89 0.79 13.35
C GLN A 377 19.16 0.76 12.48
N SER A 378 19.01 0.54 11.18
CA SER A 378 20.12 0.35 10.26
C SER A 378 20.16 1.41 9.16
N PRO A 379 21.32 2.03 8.88
CA PRO A 379 21.50 2.96 7.79
C PRO A 379 21.74 2.28 6.43
N THR A 380 21.89 0.95 6.38
CA THR A 380 22.39 0.24 5.20
C THR A 380 21.42 0.25 4.05
N HIS A 381 20.13 0.16 4.32
CA HIS A 381 19.08 0.03 3.31
C HIS A 381 18.67 1.35 2.64
N PHE A 382 19.10 2.48 3.18
CA PHE A 382 18.76 3.79 2.62
C PHE A 382 19.76 4.18 1.53
N SER A 383 19.26 4.63 0.39
CA SER A 383 20.07 5.17 -0.70
C SER A 383 20.75 6.49 -0.29
N GLU A 384 21.86 6.83 -0.95
CA GLU A 384 22.51 8.16 -0.74
C GLU A 384 21.58 9.29 -1.17
N ASP A 385 20.78 9.06 -2.21
CA ASP A 385 19.72 9.96 -2.67
C ASP A 385 18.70 10.28 -1.57
N PHE A 386 18.26 9.24 -0.83
CA PHE A 386 17.34 9.45 0.28
C PHE A 386 17.96 10.33 1.37
N PHE A 387 19.20 10.01 1.80
CA PHE A 387 19.89 10.81 2.79
C PHE A 387 20.07 12.27 2.38
N SER A 388 20.31 12.54 1.09
CA SER A 388 20.47 13.90 0.57
C SER A 388 19.17 14.70 0.54
N ASN A 389 18.05 14.01 0.40
CA ASN A 389 16.71 14.62 0.32
C ASN A 389 16.01 14.76 1.68
N VAL A 390 16.60 14.31 2.78
CA VAL A 390 16.04 14.44 4.13
C VAL A 390 16.69 15.65 4.85
N ALA A 391 15.87 16.66 5.18
CA ALA A 391 16.36 17.88 5.82
C ALA A 391 16.79 17.67 7.27
N THR A 392 16.09 16.84 8.03
CA THR A 392 16.40 16.61 9.46
C THR A 392 16.89 15.19 9.68
N LYS A 393 18.07 15.07 10.25
CA LYS A 393 18.65 13.78 10.65
C LYS A 393 18.89 13.76 12.14
N VAL A 394 18.33 12.74 12.81
CA VAL A 394 18.43 12.55 14.27
C VAL A 394 19.13 11.22 14.54
N VAL A 395 20.18 11.24 15.35
CA VAL A 395 20.93 10.05 15.76
C VAL A 395 20.77 9.87 17.26
N LEU A 396 20.11 8.79 17.68
CA LEU A 396 19.80 8.46 19.08
C LEU A 396 20.79 7.44 19.69
N GLY A 397 21.70 6.95 18.89
CA GLY A 397 22.64 5.90 19.26
C GLY A 397 22.48 4.69 18.36
N VAL A 398 23.54 4.38 17.63
CA VAL A 398 23.58 3.31 16.62
C VAL A 398 24.68 2.35 16.99
N ASP A 399 24.53 1.10 16.62
CA ASP A 399 25.55 0.08 16.85
C ASP A 399 26.87 0.46 16.17
N GLN A 400 27.99 0.17 16.84
CA GLN A 400 29.32 0.56 16.35
C GLN A 400 29.62 -0.02 14.96
N MET A 401 29.08 -1.18 14.63
CA MET A 401 29.24 -1.80 13.30
C MET A 401 28.73 -0.93 12.15
N TYR A 402 27.83 0.01 12.42
CA TYR A 402 27.26 0.92 11.42
C TYR A 402 27.91 2.30 11.40
N TRP A 403 28.89 2.60 12.26
CA TRP A 403 29.50 3.92 12.36
C TRP A 403 30.15 4.40 11.07
N ASP A 404 30.89 3.54 10.38
CA ASP A 404 31.53 3.88 9.10
C ASP A 404 30.49 4.27 8.04
N ASN A 405 29.35 3.57 8.01
CA ASN A 405 28.23 3.91 7.14
C ASN A 405 27.62 5.28 7.47
N LEU A 406 27.45 5.59 8.76
CA LEU A 406 26.91 6.88 9.18
C LEU A 406 27.88 8.02 8.89
N VAL A 407 29.17 7.84 9.19
CA VAL A 407 30.21 8.80 8.87
C VAL A 407 30.20 9.12 7.36
N ARG A 408 30.13 8.08 6.53
CA ARG A 408 30.11 8.23 5.07
C ARG A 408 28.82 8.90 4.57
N LYS A 409 27.64 8.37 4.95
CA LYS A 409 26.34 8.77 4.40
C LYS A 409 25.79 10.05 5.01
N MET A 410 25.96 10.26 6.33
CA MET A 410 25.41 11.41 7.04
C MET A 410 26.45 12.51 7.30
N LYS A 411 27.75 12.24 7.07
CA LYS A 411 28.86 13.17 7.35
C LYS A 411 28.94 13.56 8.83
N ILE A 412 28.55 12.64 9.73
CA ILE A 412 28.70 12.80 11.18
C ILE A 412 30.13 12.41 11.59
N GLU A 413 30.76 13.17 12.47
CA GLU A 413 32.07 12.81 12.99
C GLU A 413 32.00 11.65 13.98
N SER A 414 32.93 10.70 13.91
CA SER A 414 32.98 9.54 14.82
C SER A 414 33.01 9.96 16.31
N LYS A 415 33.66 11.07 16.63
CA LYS A 415 33.69 11.62 18.00
C LYS A 415 32.31 11.99 18.51
N LEU A 416 31.44 12.52 17.65
CA LEU A 416 30.05 12.84 18.02
C LEU A 416 29.23 11.58 18.27
N LEU A 417 29.47 10.50 17.50
CA LEU A 417 28.81 9.22 17.74
C LEU A 417 29.15 8.63 19.11
N GLN A 418 30.39 8.79 19.57
CA GLN A 418 30.82 8.37 20.92
C GLN A 418 30.17 9.19 22.03
N TYR A 419 29.86 10.47 21.76
CA TYR A 419 29.28 11.38 22.72
C TYR A 419 27.77 11.20 22.93
N ILE A 420 27.07 10.57 21.99
CA ILE A 420 25.64 10.29 22.08
C ILE A 420 25.36 9.38 23.29
N LYS A 421 24.41 9.78 24.11
CA LYS A 421 23.95 9.02 25.29
C LYS A 421 22.45 8.78 25.17
N PRO A 422 21.99 7.50 25.21
CA PRO A 422 20.57 7.16 25.13
C PRO A 422 19.74 7.99 26.10
N PHE A 423 18.61 8.51 25.66
CA PHE A 423 17.67 9.33 26.42
C PHE A 423 18.21 10.65 26.99
N HIS A 424 19.49 10.96 26.81
CA HIS A 424 20.11 12.17 27.35
C HIS A 424 20.65 13.09 26.28
N VAL A 425 21.51 12.61 25.39
CA VAL A 425 22.15 13.42 24.37
C VAL A 425 22.00 12.75 23.01
N ILE A 426 21.44 13.48 22.06
CA ILE A 426 21.22 13.05 20.69
C ILE A 426 21.99 13.93 19.71
N GLY A 427 22.35 13.39 18.55
CA GLY A 427 22.92 14.17 17.45
C GLY A 427 21.83 14.62 16.50
N VAL A 428 21.77 15.90 16.18
CA VAL A 428 20.78 16.46 15.24
C VAL A 428 21.49 17.26 14.15
N GLN A 429 21.13 17.00 12.90
CA GLN A 429 21.52 17.81 11.74
C GLN A 429 20.25 18.32 11.07
N MET A 430 20.20 19.62 10.81
CA MET A 430 19.09 20.28 10.10
C MET A 430 19.62 21.06 8.91
N SER A 431 18.95 20.96 7.78
CA SER A 431 19.28 21.69 6.56
C SER A 431 18.24 22.79 6.34
N ASN A 432 18.62 24.04 6.61
CA ASN A 432 17.76 25.20 6.48
C ASN A 432 17.80 25.77 5.06
N LYS A 433 16.75 26.46 4.67
CA LYS A 433 16.68 27.21 3.41
C LYS A 433 17.78 28.27 3.38
N GLY A 434 18.53 28.34 2.30
CA GLY A 434 19.61 29.32 2.14
C GLY A 434 20.97 28.94 2.77
N GLU A 435 21.03 27.86 3.53
CA GLU A 435 22.29 27.34 4.07
C GLU A 435 22.94 26.32 3.14
N THR A 436 24.23 26.50 2.86
CA THR A 436 24.99 25.56 2.01
C THR A 436 25.61 24.40 2.78
N ARG A 437 25.72 24.53 4.11
CA ARG A 437 26.32 23.52 4.99
C ARG A 437 25.55 23.39 6.29
N SER A 438 25.15 22.17 6.59
CA SER A 438 24.55 21.80 7.88
C SER A 438 25.52 20.95 8.68
N ARG A 439 25.64 21.23 9.99
CA ARG A 439 26.48 20.45 10.90
C ARG A 439 25.61 19.74 11.93
N PHE A 440 26.15 18.66 12.50
CA PHE A 440 25.53 18.02 13.65
C PHE A 440 25.71 18.85 14.90
N THR A 441 24.61 19.09 15.60
CA THR A 441 24.55 19.72 16.93
C THR A 441 24.18 18.65 17.95
N MET A 442 24.83 18.62 19.07
CA MET A 442 24.48 17.75 20.19
C MET A 442 23.36 18.41 20.99
N VAL A 443 22.27 17.67 21.16
CA VAL A 443 21.06 18.18 21.81
C VAL A 443 20.77 17.35 23.06
N ARG A 444 20.66 17.99 24.19
CA ARG A 444 20.24 17.36 25.44
C ARG A 444 18.73 17.30 25.48
N VAL A 445 18.23 16.08 25.45
CA VAL A 445 16.78 15.82 25.51
C VAL A 445 16.28 16.14 26.92
N PRO A 446 15.20 16.90 27.09
CA PRO A 446 14.62 17.14 28.41
C PRO A 446 14.31 15.78 29.09
N ASN A 447 14.63 15.67 30.37
CA ASN A 447 14.20 14.56 31.20
C ASN A 447 12.67 14.60 31.29
N SER A 448 11.98 14.14 30.24
CA SER A 448 10.60 13.73 30.38
C SER A 448 10.65 12.50 31.26
N GLN A 449 10.25 12.63 32.52
CA GLN A 449 9.87 11.48 33.31
C GLN A 449 9.04 10.57 32.42
N VAL A 450 9.58 9.40 32.15
CA VAL A 450 8.84 8.30 31.54
C VAL A 450 7.75 7.97 32.57
N THR A 451 6.61 8.63 32.45
CA THR A 451 5.42 8.14 33.11
C THR A 451 5.06 6.85 32.35
N PRO A 452 5.21 5.67 32.99
CA PRO A 452 4.71 4.44 32.39
C PRO A 452 3.22 4.64 32.13
N ALA A 453 2.79 4.17 30.96
CA ALA A 453 1.40 4.20 30.51
C ALA A 453 0.49 3.40 31.43
#